data_3c784eae09cf4f23d47fd340b8f24898
#
_entry.id   3c784eae09cf4f23d47fd340b8f24898
#
_cell.length_a   1.000
_cell.length_b   1.000
_cell.length_c   1.000
_cell.angle_alpha   90.00
_cell.angle_beta   90.00
_cell.angle_gamma   90.00
#
_symmetry.space_group_name_H-M   'P 1'
#
loop_
_entity.id
_entity.type
_entity.pdbx_description
1 polymer ?
#
loop_
_entity_poly.entity_id
_entity_poly.type
_entity_poly.pdbx_seq_one_letter_code
_entity_poly.pdbx_strand_id
1 'polypeptide(L)'
;MVSCGGSLLAALLACASLAEGRMVEVTTRNFDAETSKPNLLLVFYAPWCGHCKRLEPVLQQLASADDPGYRIGRCDGTEHRVLTQRFGVRGFPSLFYVRSRAEVIPYDGARGAKDIDHFLRKGYAGEARLGLMKSPFGPLGRLKGLCVAAGLYAVDLHAKLAVTVGDYPAMMAVACMGIVALIVVLILPLLFLA
;
A
#
# COMPACT_ATOMS: atom_id res chain seq x y z
N MET A 1 -26.62 0.63 48.59
CA MET A 1 -26.40 -0.50 47.69
C MET A 1 -25.71 0.05 46.43
N VAL A 2 -24.41 -0.12 46.37
CA VAL A 2 -23.57 0.45 45.28
C VAL A 2 -23.46 -0.63 44.19
N SER A 3 -23.97 -0.29 43.01
CA SER A 3 -23.98 -1.15 41.81
C SER A 3 -22.56 -1.30 41.22
N CYS A 4 -21.93 -2.44 41.49
CA CYS A 4 -20.56 -2.79 41.09
C CYS A 4 -20.51 -3.65 39.80
N GLY A 5 -21.49 -3.53 38.90
CA GLY A 5 -21.62 -4.42 37.73
C GLY A 5 -21.04 -3.88 36.40
N GLY A 6 -20.73 -2.59 36.32
CA GLY A 6 -20.32 -1.98 35.04
C GLY A 6 -18.81 -2.02 34.74
N SER A 7 -17.99 -2.16 35.75
CA SER A 7 -16.54 -2.01 35.63
C SER A 7 -15.81 -3.26 35.09
N LEU A 8 -16.35 -4.45 35.36
CA LEU A 8 -15.76 -5.72 34.91
C LEU A 8 -15.96 -5.96 33.39
N LEU A 9 -17.14 -5.61 32.89
CA LEU A 9 -17.44 -5.76 31.45
C LEU A 9 -16.62 -4.77 30.60
N ALA A 10 -16.45 -3.54 31.05
CA ALA A 10 -15.60 -2.54 30.43
C ALA A 10 -14.11 -2.93 30.47
N ALA A 11 -13.66 -3.54 31.58
CA ALA A 11 -12.29 -4.05 31.68
C ALA A 11 -12.05 -5.28 30.79
N LEU A 12 -13.03 -6.17 30.65
CA LEU A 12 -12.95 -7.32 29.73
C LEU A 12 -12.97 -6.88 28.25
N LEU A 13 -13.75 -5.87 27.88
CA LEU A 13 -13.76 -5.31 26.54
C LEU A 13 -12.48 -4.52 26.25
N ALA A 14 -11.89 -3.85 27.20
CA ALA A 14 -10.59 -3.18 27.06
C ALA A 14 -9.43 -4.19 26.98
N CYS A 15 -9.52 -5.34 27.66
CA CYS A 15 -8.50 -6.39 27.63
C CYS A 15 -8.53 -7.18 26.30
N ALA A 16 -9.70 -7.33 25.67
CA ALA A 16 -9.83 -7.95 24.34
C ALA A 16 -9.20 -7.11 23.22
N SER A 17 -8.95 -5.83 23.47
CA SER A 17 -8.30 -4.91 22.52
C SER A 17 -6.77 -4.97 22.52
N LEU A 18 -6.13 -5.71 23.41
CA LEU A 18 -4.68 -5.66 23.65
C LEU A 18 -3.89 -6.89 23.19
N ALA A 19 -4.52 -7.88 22.59
CA ALA A 19 -3.84 -9.14 22.26
C ALA A 19 -4.27 -9.73 20.92
N GLU A 20 -4.13 -8.98 19.85
CA GLU A 20 -4.05 -9.62 18.53
C GLU A 20 -2.86 -9.01 17.80
N GLY A 21 -1.84 -9.84 17.58
CA GLY A 21 -0.80 -9.64 16.58
C GLY A 21 -1.44 -9.58 15.19
N ARG A 22 -2.22 -8.54 14.97
CA ARG A 22 -3.10 -8.42 13.82
C ARG A 22 -2.35 -7.75 12.69
N MET A 23 -2.22 -8.46 11.59
CA MET A 23 -1.79 -7.81 10.34
C MET A 23 -2.79 -6.71 9.98
N VAL A 24 -2.26 -5.52 9.67
CA VAL A 24 -3.07 -4.37 9.29
C VAL A 24 -3.36 -4.42 7.79
N GLU A 25 -4.63 -4.37 7.40
CA GLU A 25 -4.99 -4.18 5.99
C GLU A 25 -4.73 -2.73 5.58
N VAL A 26 -3.77 -2.54 4.66
CA VAL A 26 -3.40 -1.22 4.17
C VAL A 26 -4.10 -0.96 2.85
N THR A 27 -4.95 0.04 2.85
CA THR A 27 -5.75 0.48 1.71
C THR A 27 -5.33 1.87 1.27
N THR A 28 -5.79 2.32 0.10
CA THR A 28 -5.56 3.71 -0.36
C THR A 28 -6.10 4.74 0.64
N ARG A 29 -7.14 4.39 1.42
CA ARG A 29 -7.79 5.31 2.38
C ARG A 29 -6.99 5.48 3.68
N ASN A 30 -6.42 4.39 4.21
CA ASN A 30 -5.69 4.41 5.49
C ASN A 30 -4.17 4.46 5.34
N PHE A 31 -3.66 4.44 4.11
CA PHE A 31 -2.23 4.41 3.82
C PHE A 31 -1.43 5.47 4.57
N ASP A 32 -1.88 6.72 4.54
CA ASP A 32 -1.18 7.82 5.18
C ASP A 32 -1.19 7.70 6.72
N ALA A 33 -2.28 7.22 7.30
CA ALA A 33 -2.40 6.97 8.73
C ALA A 33 -1.49 5.82 9.18
N GLU A 34 -1.46 4.72 8.43
CA GLU A 34 -0.64 3.56 8.79
C GLU A 34 0.86 3.79 8.56
N THR A 35 1.23 4.51 7.52
CA THR A 35 2.64 4.82 7.22
C THR A 35 3.19 6.01 8.03
N SER A 36 2.36 6.77 8.74
CA SER A 36 2.82 7.77 9.71
C SER A 36 3.37 7.14 10.99
N LYS A 37 2.92 5.93 11.31
CA LYS A 37 3.46 5.13 12.42
C LYS A 37 4.72 4.43 11.95
N PRO A 38 5.80 4.38 12.76
CA PRO A 38 7.07 3.80 12.34
C PRO A 38 7.04 2.27 12.22
N ASN A 39 8.08 1.73 11.59
CA ASN A 39 8.41 0.32 11.57
C ASN A 39 7.29 -0.58 11.00
N LEU A 40 6.78 -0.26 9.82
CA LEU A 40 5.79 -1.06 9.12
C LEU A 40 6.44 -1.92 8.03
N LEU A 41 6.33 -3.25 8.11
CA LEU A 41 6.57 -4.14 6.98
C LEU A 41 5.30 -4.17 6.13
N LEU A 42 5.33 -3.52 4.98
CA LEU A 42 4.23 -3.48 4.03
C LEU A 42 4.43 -4.55 2.96
N VAL A 43 3.47 -5.47 2.85
CA VAL A 43 3.48 -6.58 1.91
C VAL A 43 2.40 -6.38 0.86
N PHE A 44 2.81 -6.22 -0.40
CA PHE A 44 1.88 -6.23 -1.52
C PHE A 44 1.62 -7.66 -1.97
N TYR A 45 0.35 -8.03 -2.04
CA TYR A 45 -0.08 -9.36 -2.45
C TYR A 45 -1.18 -9.31 -3.51
N ALA A 46 -1.50 -10.47 -4.08
CA ALA A 46 -2.69 -10.65 -4.90
C ALA A 46 -3.42 -11.93 -4.43
N PRO A 47 -4.77 -11.95 -4.41
CA PRO A 47 -5.56 -13.08 -3.90
C PRO A 47 -5.31 -14.40 -4.65
N TRP A 48 -5.02 -14.31 -5.93
CA TRP A 48 -4.74 -15.45 -6.81
C TRP A 48 -3.27 -15.93 -6.74
N CYS A 49 -2.39 -15.20 -6.06
CA CYS A 49 -0.96 -15.48 -6.04
C CYS A 49 -0.59 -16.64 -5.10
N GLY A 50 -0.17 -17.78 -5.63
CA GLY A 50 0.25 -18.95 -4.84
C GLY A 50 1.47 -18.70 -3.94
N HIS A 51 2.43 -17.85 -4.36
CA HIS A 51 3.58 -17.46 -3.54
C HIS A 51 3.15 -16.61 -2.33
N CYS A 52 2.13 -15.75 -2.50
CA CYS A 52 1.58 -14.95 -1.42
C CYS A 52 0.91 -15.83 -0.37
N LYS A 53 0.13 -16.84 -0.81
CA LYS A 53 -0.52 -17.79 0.09
C LYS A 53 0.49 -18.59 0.92
N ARG A 54 1.66 -18.92 0.37
CA ARG A 54 2.73 -19.60 1.13
C ARG A 54 3.42 -18.67 2.14
N LEU A 55 3.49 -17.38 1.84
CA LEU A 55 4.07 -16.38 2.74
C LEU A 55 3.14 -15.99 3.90
N GLU A 56 1.84 -16.10 3.72
CA GLU A 56 0.81 -15.70 4.70
C GLU A 56 1.05 -16.26 6.11
N PRO A 57 1.26 -17.59 6.32
CA PRO A 57 1.51 -18.14 7.64
C PRO A 57 2.80 -17.59 8.29
N VAL A 58 3.81 -17.28 7.48
CA VAL A 58 5.05 -16.65 7.98
C VAL A 58 4.77 -15.25 8.51
N LEU A 59 3.97 -14.47 7.79
CA LEU A 59 3.59 -13.12 8.21
C LEU A 59 2.71 -13.16 9.48
N GLN A 60 1.80 -14.13 9.58
CA GLN A 60 0.97 -14.32 10.77
C GLN A 60 1.83 -14.67 11.99
N GLN A 61 2.80 -15.57 11.82
CA GLN A 61 3.76 -15.91 12.87
C GLN A 61 4.53 -14.66 13.36
N LEU A 62 5.02 -13.84 12.43
CA LEU A 62 5.73 -12.60 12.75
C LEU A 62 4.83 -11.57 13.42
N ALA A 63 3.57 -11.46 12.99
CA ALA A 63 2.59 -10.54 13.58
C ALA A 63 2.15 -10.96 14.99
N SER A 64 2.23 -12.25 15.30
CA SER A 64 1.86 -12.82 16.61
C SER A 64 3.03 -12.86 17.61
N ALA A 65 4.23 -12.41 17.23
CA ALA A 65 5.38 -12.37 18.12
C ALA A 65 5.18 -11.34 19.24
N ASP A 66 5.59 -11.68 20.46
CA ASP A 66 5.57 -10.76 21.59
C ASP A 66 6.55 -9.61 21.35
N ASP A 67 6.02 -8.39 21.36
CA ASP A 67 6.74 -7.13 21.17
C ASP A 67 7.82 -7.17 20.06
N PRO A 68 7.43 -7.35 18.80
CA PRO A 68 8.41 -7.49 17.70
C PRO A 68 9.14 -6.17 17.38
N GLY A 69 8.69 -5.04 17.92
CA GLY A 69 9.22 -3.70 17.62
C GLY A 69 8.90 -3.21 16.19
N TYR A 70 8.09 -3.99 15.43
CA TYR A 70 7.61 -3.66 14.10
C TYR A 70 6.15 -4.10 13.92
N ARG A 71 5.51 -3.57 12.90
CA ARG A 71 4.12 -3.91 12.54
C ARG A 71 4.11 -4.53 11.16
N ILE A 72 3.15 -5.41 10.91
CA ILE A 72 2.97 -6.05 9.59
C ILE A 72 1.68 -5.54 8.99
N GLY A 73 1.79 -5.00 7.78
CA GLY A 73 0.67 -4.57 6.96
C GLY A 73 0.65 -5.31 5.64
N ARG A 74 -0.52 -5.61 5.14
CA ARG A 74 -0.71 -6.19 3.82
C ARG A 74 -1.60 -5.29 2.97
N CYS A 75 -1.33 -5.25 1.68
CA CYS A 75 -2.06 -4.44 0.72
C CYS A 75 -2.40 -5.29 -0.51
N ASP A 76 -3.67 -5.39 -0.85
CA ASP A 76 -4.08 -6.01 -2.11
C ASP A 76 -3.67 -5.12 -3.28
N GLY A 77 -2.65 -5.56 -4.00
CA GLY A 77 -2.12 -4.79 -5.13
C GLY A 77 -3.01 -4.81 -6.37
N THR A 78 -3.98 -5.71 -6.43
CA THR A 78 -4.95 -5.76 -7.54
C THR A 78 -6.02 -4.70 -7.36
N GLU A 79 -6.39 -4.42 -6.12
CA GLU A 79 -7.41 -3.44 -5.74
C GLU A 79 -6.80 -2.04 -5.59
N HIS A 80 -5.63 -1.95 -4.98
CA HIS A 80 -4.96 -0.68 -4.67
C HIS A 80 -3.85 -0.34 -5.67
N ARG A 81 -4.17 -0.27 -6.96
CA ARG A 81 -3.21 -0.01 -8.06
C ARG A 81 -2.42 1.29 -7.89
N VAL A 82 -3.02 2.31 -7.30
CA VAL A 82 -2.33 3.57 -7.01
C VAL A 82 -1.12 3.34 -6.11
N LEU A 83 -1.28 2.52 -5.05
CA LEU A 83 -0.19 2.20 -4.14
C LEU A 83 0.88 1.32 -4.80
N THR A 84 0.49 0.32 -5.58
CA THR A 84 1.45 -0.53 -6.31
C THR A 84 2.32 0.29 -7.25
N GLN A 85 1.75 1.27 -7.94
CA GLN A 85 2.51 2.16 -8.83
C GLN A 85 3.42 3.13 -8.06
N ARG A 86 2.96 3.66 -6.91
CA ARG A 86 3.79 4.52 -6.04
C ARG A 86 5.03 3.78 -5.53
N PHE A 87 4.90 2.50 -5.16
CA PHE A 87 5.99 1.67 -4.68
C PHE A 87 6.80 1.02 -5.82
N GLY A 88 6.36 1.12 -7.06
CA GLY A 88 7.01 0.51 -8.22
C GLY A 88 6.96 -1.03 -8.16
N VAL A 89 5.90 -1.59 -7.61
CA VAL A 89 5.67 -3.05 -7.50
C VAL A 89 5.58 -3.66 -8.90
N ARG A 90 6.43 -4.65 -9.18
CA ARG A 90 6.48 -5.36 -10.47
C ARG A 90 5.92 -6.77 -10.42
N GLY A 91 5.73 -7.31 -9.22
CA GLY A 91 5.25 -8.67 -9.02
C GLY A 91 4.83 -8.91 -7.58
N PHE A 92 4.21 -10.06 -7.30
CA PHE A 92 3.73 -10.44 -5.99
C PHE A 92 4.37 -11.75 -5.50
N PRO A 93 4.69 -11.83 -4.20
CA PRO A 93 4.63 -10.79 -3.19
C PRO A 93 5.83 -9.82 -3.28
N SER A 94 5.60 -8.53 -3.04
CA SER A 94 6.65 -7.52 -2.85
C SER A 94 6.60 -6.97 -1.44
N LEU A 95 7.75 -6.92 -0.77
CA LEU A 95 7.89 -6.51 0.61
C LEU A 95 8.69 -5.21 0.70
N PHE A 96 8.18 -4.26 1.49
CA PHE A 96 8.83 -2.99 1.76
C PHE A 96 8.82 -2.70 3.25
N TYR A 97 9.98 -2.41 3.82
CA TYR A 97 10.07 -1.95 5.19
C TYR A 97 9.98 -0.42 5.21
N VAL A 98 8.87 0.08 5.69
CA VAL A 98 8.61 1.51 5.89
C VAL A 98 8.97 1.85 7.32
N ARG A 99 10.22 2.26 7.53
CA ARG A 99 10.70 2.71 8.84
C ARG A 99 10.18 4.10 9.17
N SER A 100 10.13 4.95 8.17
CA SER A 100 9.51 6.28 8.19
C SER A 100 9.12 6.67 6.76
N ARG A 101 8.39 7.79 6.61
CA ARG A 101 8.10 8.34 5.26
C ARG A 101 9.35 8.72 4.46
N ALA A 102 10.45 9.02 5.14
CA ALA A 102 11.73 9.33 4.50
C ALA A 102 12.56 8.06 4.21
N GLU A 103 12.25 6.95 4.87
CA GLU A 103 13.08 5.75 4.83
C GLU A 103 12.23 4.53 4.49
N VAL A 104 12.31 4.12 3.22
CA VAL A 104 11.66 2.94 2.67
C VAL A 104 12.72 2.03 2.08
N ILE A 105 12.74 0.79 2.51
CA ILE A 105 13.73 -0.22 2.14
C ILE A 105 13.01 -1.40 1.50
N PRO A 106 13.28 -1.75 0.25
CA PRO A 106 12.74 -2.98 -0.36
C PRO A 106 13.39 -4.20 0.30
N TYR A 107 12.64 -5.28 0.43
CA TYR A 107 13.15 -6.55 0.93
C TYR A 107 13.08 -7.62 -0.15
N ASP A 108 14.23 -8.04 -0.61
CA ASP A 108 14.39 -9.07 -1.64
C ASP A 108 15.06 -10.36 -1.11
N GLY A 109 15.19 -10.49 0.22
CA GLY A 109 15.80 -11.63 0.89
C GLY A 109 14.92 -12.89 0.96
N ALA A 110 15.39 -13.87 1.72
CA ALA A 110 14.69 -15.13 1.96
C ALA A 110 13.35 -14.90 2.67
N ARG A 111 12.35 -15.73 2.36
CA ARG A 111 10.95 -15.57 2.82
C ARG A 111 10.66 -16.33 4.12
N GLY A 112 11.70 -16.78 4.83
CA GLY A 112 11.60 -17.43 6.14
C GLY A 112 11.29 -16.44 7.25
N ALA A 113 10.57 -16.88 8.30
CA ALA A 113 10.22 -16.01 9.43
C ALA A 113 11.48 -15.46 10.13
N LYS A 114 12.51 -16.29 10.30
CA LYS A 114 13.78 -15.89 10.91
C LYS A 114 14.54 -14.85 10.10
N ASP A 115 14.53 -15.00 8.78
CA ASP A 115 15.23 -14.09 7.87
C ASP A 115 14.56 -12.72 7.84
N ILE A 116 13.23 -12.70 7.76
CA ILE A 116 12.45 -11.46 7.79
C ILE A 116 12.58 -10.78 9.16
N ASP A 117 12.47 -11.51 10.27
CA ASP A 117 12.63 -10.94 11.62
C ASP A 117 14.04 -10.36 11.81
N HIS A 118 15.08 -11.09 11.42
CA HIS A 118 16.45 -10.60 11.48
C HIS A 118 16.63 -9.31 10.68
N PHE A 119 16.07 -9.25 9.46
CA PHE A 119 16.10 -8.06 8.63
C PHE A 119 15.40 -6.87 9.31
N LEU A 120 14.18 -7.07 9.84
CA LEU A 120 13.40 -6.02 10.48
C LEU A 120 14.03 -5.47 11.76
N ARG A 121 14.80 -6.29 12.48
CA ARG A 121 15.48 -5.88 13.72
C ARG A 121 16.84 -5.24 13.48
N LYS A 122 17.64 -5.78 12.56
CA LYS A 122 19.06 -5.39 12.40
C LYS A 122 19.52 -5.29 10.94
N GLY A 123 19.02 -6.16 10.05
CA GLY A 123 19.54 -6.33 8.69
C GLY A 123 19.28 -5.14 7.77
N TYR A 124 18.25 -4.35 8.03
CA TYR A 124 17.89 -3.19 7.20
C TYR A 124 18.97 -2.11 7.15
N ALA A 125 19.88 -2.05 8.13
CA ALA A 125 20.91 -1.01 8.21
C ALA A 125 21.94 -1.09 7.07
N GLY A 126 22.17 -2.28 6.52
CA GLY A 126 23.08 -2.52 5.39
C GLY A 126 22.42 -2.44 4.01
N GLU A 127 21.11 -2.33 3.94
CA GLU A 127 20.38 -2.40 2.67
C GLU A 127 20.21 -1.02 2.01
N ALA A 128 20.12 -1.04 0.68
CA ALA A 128 19.93 0.16 -0.11
C ALA A 128 18.54 0.76 0.12
N ARG A 129 18.50 1.99 0.62
CA ARG A 129 17.26 2.75 0.79
C ARG A 129 16.76 3.25 -0.56
N LEU A 130 15.45 3.31 -0.73
CA LEU A 130 14.88 3.99 -1.88
C LEU A 130 15.22 5.48 -1.81
N GLY A 131 16.00 5.96 -2.79
CA GLY A 131 16.32 7.38 -2.89
C GLY A 131 15.05 8.23 -3.01
N LEU A 132 15.15 9.53 -2.67
CA LEU A 132 14.02 10.47 -2.63
C LEU A 132 13.15 10.42 -3.91
N MET A 133 13.77 10.27 -5.08
CA MET A 133 13.08 10.19 -6.37
C MET A 133 12.32 8.87 -6.58
N LYS A 134 12.83 7.76 -6.05
CA LYS A 134 12.21 6.41 -6.15
C LYS A 134 11.30 6.09 -4.97
N SER A 135 11.36 6.91 -3.92
CA SER A 135 10.51 6.73 -2.73
C SER A 135 9.02 6.92 -3.08
N PRO A 136 8.13 6.08 -2.55
CA PRO A 136 6.68 6.24 -2.73
C PRO A 136 6.14 7.56 -2.14
N PHE A 137 6.87 8.15 -1.19
CA PHE A 137 6.54 9.44 -0.57
C PHE A 137 7.21 10.63 -1.28
N GLY A 138 8.15 10.38 -2.18
CA GLY A 138 8.82 11.39 -2.98
C GLY A 138 7.94 11.99 -4.08
N PRO A 139 8.39 13.06 -4.75
CA PRO A 139 7.62 13.75 -5.75
C PRO A 139 7.23 12.85 -6.93
N LEU A 140 8.15 12.01 -7.40
CA LEU A 140 7.88 11.08 -8.49
C LEU A 140 6.91 9.97 -8.11
N GLY A 141 7.00 9.42 -6.88
CA GLY A 141 6.06 8.43 -6.38
C GLY A 141 4.64 8.99 -6.26
N ARG A 142 4.50 10.22 -5.76
CA ARG A 142 3.21 10.94 -5.70
C ARG A 142 2.64 11.22 -7.08
N LEU A 143 3.49 11.69 -8.01
CA LEU A 143 3.08 11.95 -9.39
C LEU A 143 2.58 10.68 -10.09
N LYS A 144 3.30 9.57 -9.98
CA LYS A 144 2.86 8.26 -10.51
C LYS A 144 1.51 7.85 -9.94
N GLY A 145 1.32 7.98 -8.62
CA GLY A 145 0.04 7.68 -7.98
C GLY A 145 -1.09 8.57 -8.49
N LEU A 146 -0.84 9.87 -8.68
CA LEU A 146 -1.81 10.83 -9.21
C LEU A 146 -2.19 10.51 -10.65
N CYS A 147 -1.23 10.20 -11.52
CA CYS A 147 -1.49 9.81 -12.91
C CYS A 147 -2.37 8.56 -13.00
N VAL A 148 -2.10 7.54 -12.17
CA VAL A 148 -2.92 6.32 -12.11
C VAL A 148 -4.32 6.62 -11.58
N ALA A 149 -4.44 7.42 -10.52
CA ALA A 149 -5.73 7.83 -9.98
C ALA A 149 -6.56 8.60 -11.02
N ALA A 150 -5.95 9.54 -11.73
CA ALA A 150 -6.60 10.29 -12.81
C ALA A 150 -7.06 9.38 -13.95
N GLY A 151 -6.23 8.41 -14.35
CA GLY A 151 -6.58 7.43 -15.37
C GLY A 151 -7.76 6.54 -14.96
N LEU A 152 -7.75 6.04 -13.72
CA LEU A 152 -8.87 5.24 -13.19
C LEU A 152 -10.16 6.06 -13.09
N TYR A 153 -10.05 7.31 -12.66
CA TYR A 153 -11.20 8.23 -12.62
C TYR A 153 -11.76 8.52 -14.01
N ALA A 154 -10.90 8.73 -15.01
CA ALA A 154 -11.32 8.96 -16.40
C ALA A 154 -12.06 7.75 -16.97
N VAL A 155 -11.59 6.53 -16.69
CA VAL A 155 -12.26 5.29 -17.12
C VAL A 155 -13.64 5.14 -16.45
N ASP A 156 -13.74 5.39 -15.13
CA ASP A 156 -14.99 5.33 -14.40
C ASP A 156 -15.98 6.40 -14.89
N LEU A 157 -15.50 7.62 -15.12
CA LEU A 157 -16.31 8.70 -15.68
C LEU A 157 -16.82 8.37 -17.08
N HIS A 158 -15.94 7.82 -17.94
CA HIS A 158 -16.32 7.36 -19.28
C HIS A 158 -17.43 6.29 -19.21
N ALA A 159 -17.28 5.30 -18.33
CA ALA A 159 -18.27 4.26 -18.16
C ALA A 159 -19.64 4.82 -17.71
N LYS A 160 -19.65 5.77 -16.79
CA LYS A 160 -20.86 6.45 -16.32
C LYS A 160 -21.53 7.30 -17.41
N LEU A 161 -20.74 8.02 -18.19
CA LEU A 161 -21.24 8.85 -19.29
C LEU A 161 -21.79 7.99 -20.43
N ALA A 162 -21.14 6.88 -20.78
CA ALA A 162 -21.60 5.95 -21.80
C ALA A 162 -22.98 5.38 -21.49
N VAL A 163 -23.26 5.09 -20.23
CA VAL A 163 -24.59 4.63 -19.77
C VAL A 163 -25.66 5.73 -19.88
N THR A 164 -25.27 7.01 -19.66
CA THR A 164 -26.24 8.13 -19.58
C THR A 164 -26.56 8.72 -20.93
N VAL A 165 -25.61 8.73 -21.88
CA VAL A 165 -25.72 9.46 -23.15
C VAL A 165 -26.09 8.57 -24.34
N GLY A 166 -26.12 7.24 -24.16
CA GLY A 166 -26.35 6.30 -25.27
C GLY A 166 -25.19 6.27 -26.29
N ASP A 167 -25.37 5.54 -27.36
CA ASP A 167 -24.33 5.31 -28.39
C ASP A 167 -23.92 6.57 -29.17
N TYR A 168 -23.02 7.36 -28.58
CA TYR A 168 -22.21 8.32 -29.33
C TYR A 168 -20.70 7.95 -29.27
N PRO A 169 -20.30 6.80 -29.83
CA PRO A 169 -18.95 6.27 -29.65
C PRO A 169 -17.87 7.17 -30.28
N ALA A 170 -18.18 7.84 -31.38
CA ALA A 170 -17.22 8.64 -32.11
C ALA A 170 -16.83 9.95 -31.38
N MET A 171 -17.79 10.68 -30.84
CA MET A 171 -17.51 11.94 -30.14
C MET A 171 -16.82 11.71 -28.79
N MET A 172 -17.16 10.63 -28.08
CA MET A 172 -16.51 10.25 -26.82
C MET A 172 -15.07 9.79 -27.03
N ALA A 173 -14.79 9.05 -28.11
CA ALA A 173 -13.43 8.64 -28.45
C ALA A 173 -12.53 9.86 -28.76
N VAL A 174 -13.05 10.85 -29.49
CA VAL A 174 -12.33 12.09 -29.79
C VAL A 174 -12.08 12.91 -28.53
N ALA A 175 -13.05 13.02 -27.62
CA ALA A 175 -12.90 13.73 -26.36
C ALA A 175 -11.87 13.03 -25.42
N CYS A 176 -11.91 11.71 -25.33
CA CYS A 176 -10.93 10.95 -24.56
C CYS A 176 -9.51 11.06 -25.15
N MET A 177 -9.37 10.99 -26.46
CA MET A 177 -8.08 11.19 -27.13
C MET A 177 -7.54 12.60 -26.90
N GLY A 178 -8.41 13.63 -26.93
CA GLY A 178 -8.02 15.02 -26.62
C GLY A 178 -7.52 15.19 -25.20
N ILE A 179 -8.18 14.58 -24.22
CA ILE A 179 -7.76 14.63 -22.80
C ILE A 179 -6.44 13.89 -22.60
N VAL A 180 -6.27 12.72 -23.19
CA VAL A 180 -5.00 11.97 -23.12
C VAL A 180 -3.86 12.74 -23.80
N ALA A 181 -4.11 13.33 -24.96
CA ALA A 181 -3.13 14.18 -25.63
C ALA A 181 -2.74 15.41 -24.79
N LEU A 182 -3.71 16.06 -24.14
CA LEU A 182 -3.46 17.20 -23.26
C LEU A 182 -2.62 16.78 -22.05
N ILE A 183 -2.93 15.63 -21.43
CA ILE A 183 -2.17 15.08 -20.31
C ILE A 183 -0.73 14.76 -20.74
N VAL A 184 -0.54 14.14 -21.90
CA VAL A 184 0.78 13.83 -22.45
C VAL A 184 1.57 15.11 -22.74
N VAL A 185 0.96 16.11 -23.36
CA VAL A 185 1.60 17.40 -23.68
C VAL A 185 1.98 18.17 -22.41
N LEU A 186 1.19 18.09 -21.34
CA LEU A 186 1.51 18.78 -20.08
C LEU A 186 2.53 18.01 -19.23
N ILE A 187 2.57 16.69 -19.30
CA ILE A 187 3.44 15.87 -18.45
C ILE A 187 4.79 15.58 -19.11
N LEU A 188 4.84 15.41 -20.44
CA LEU A 188 6.08 15.12 -21.17
C LEU A 188 7.17 16.18 -20.96
N PRO A 189 6.91 17.49 -21.07
CA PRO A 189 7.94 18.50 -20.81
C PRO A 189 8.37 18.57 -19.34
N LEU A 190 7.48 18.24 -18.39
CA LEU A 190 7.85 18.15 -16.97
C LEU A 190 8.78 16.96 -16.65
N LEU A 191 8.70 15.88 -17.46
CA LEU A 191 9.60 14.73 -17.35
C LEU A 191 10.96 14.97 -18.01
N PHE A 192 11.03 15.89 -18.98
CA PHE A 192 12.29 16.25 -19.65
C PHE A 192 13.05 17.39 -18.95
N LEU A 193 12.39 18.15 -18.08
CA LEU A 193 12.97 19.26 -17.31
C LEU A 193 13.42 18.86 -15.89
N ALA A 194 13.20 17.60 -15.48
CA ALA A 194 13.64 17.00 -14.22
C ALA A 194 14.70 15.92 -14.45
#